data_ada5e1039d1c1e65999502c266cff018
#
_entry.id   ada5e1039d1c1e65999502c266cff018
#
_cell.length_a   1.000
_cell.length_b   1.000
_cell.length_c   1.000
_cell.angle_alpha   90.00
_cell.angle_beta   90.00
_cell.angle_gamma   90.00
#
_symmetry.space_group_name_H-M   'P 1'
#
loop_
_entity.id
_entity.type
_entity.pdbx_description
1 polymer ?
#
loop_
_entity_poly.entity_id
_entity_poly.type
_entity_poly.pdbx_seq_one_letter_code
_entity_poly.pdbx_strand_id
1 'polypeptide(L)'
;PLMKKIIIIFFCFFFIRLAEASLKEKIIINLEKINNLSFDFKQTINNKSEIGNCIIKYPKKIFCTYANLNKKIMVSNGISLVIKNKNINQYYVYPLKKTALALILDKKYLINQIKNLESRIIDEKYVNFKIIDKKYEINIFFDKKSLNLVGWQTEDIYQNLVITFISNIKLNQ
;
A
#
# COMPACT_ATOMS: atom_id res chain seq x y z
N PRO A 1 42.93 42.35 2.53
CA PRO A 1 42.81 40.95 2.93
C PRO A 1 41.49 40.63 3.64
N LEU A 2 40.92 41.60 4.39
CA LEU A 2 39.67 41.36 5.15
C LEU A 2 38.44 41.18 4.23
N MET A 3 38.32 41.98 3.18
CA MET A 3 37.21 41.88 2.20
C MET A 3 37.15 40.53 1.45
N LYS A 4 38.30 39.95 1.11
CA LYS A 4 38.32 38.62 0.47
C LYS A 4 37.83 37.49 1.39
N LYS A 5 38.10 37.57 2.70
CA LYS A 5 37.62 36.60 3.69
C LYS A 5 36.09 36.71 3.91
N ILE A 6 35.52 37.91 3.87
CA ILE A 6 34.08 38.15 4.03
C ILE A 6 33.31 37.60 2.80
N ILE A 7 33.84 37.74 1.59
CA ILE A 7 33.23 37.23 0.38
C ILE A 7 33.17 35.68 0.37
N ILE A 8 34.22 35.03 0.87
CA ILE A 8 34.26 33.55 0.95
C ILE A 8 33.23 33.03 1.97
N ILE A 9 33.05 33.71 3.13
CA ILE A 9 32.04 33.32 4.13
C ILE A 9 30.62 33.51 3.58
N PHE A 10 30.37 34.60 2.83
CA PHE A 10 29.06 34.84 2.22
C PHE A 10 28.72 33.84 1.12
N PHE A 11 29.72 33.32 0.39
CA PHE A 11 29.54 32.33 -0.67
C PHE A 11 29.25 30.92 -0.10
N CYS A 12 29.71 30.55 1.08
CA CYS A 12 29.42 29.28 1.74
C CYS A 12 27.98 29.21 2.28
N PHE A 13 27.34 30.34 2.60
CA PHE A 13 25.96 30.35 3.08
C PHE A 13 24.91 30.10 1.97
N PHE A 14 25.27 30.24 0.69
CA PHE A 14 24.35 30.09 -0.44
C PHE A 14 24.14 28.64 -0.86
N PHE A 15 24.88 27.66 -0.32
CA PHE A 15 24.79 26.26 -0.68
C PHE A 15 24.07 25.35 0.31
N ILE A 16 23.46 25.87 1.36
CA ILE A 16 22.53 25.08 2.18
C ILE A 16 21.21 24.99 1.41
N ARG A 17 21.20 24.21 0.33
CA ARG A 17 19.94 23.69 -0.20
C ARG A 17 19.43 22.72 0.88
N LEU A 18 18.42 23.14 1.61
CA LEU A 18 17.57 22.23 2.36
C LEU A 18 17.04 21.22 1.34
N ALA A 19 17.64 20.03 1.31
CA ALA A 19 17.16 18.96 0.46
C ALA A 19 15.75 18.59 0.96
N GLU A 20 14.73 19.08 0.28
CA GLU A 20 13.36 18.68 0.58
C GLU A 20 13.24 17.20 0.28
N ALA A 21 12.76 16.40 1.26
CA ALA A 21 12.56 14.99 1.08
C ALA A 21 11.65 14.74 -0.13
N SER A 22 12.08 13.86 -1.03
CA SER A 22 11.30 13.49 -2.19
C SER A 22 9.94 12.93 -1.78
N LEU A 23 8.96 13.00 -2.68
CA LEU A 23 7.62 12.44 -2.41
C LEU A 23 7.68 10.95 -2.05
N LYS A 24 8.60 10.22 -2.67
CA LYS A 24 8.91 8.81 -2.36
C LYS A 24 9.40 8.64 -0.91
N GLU A 25 10.33 9.46 -0.47
CA GLU A 25 10.85 9.42 0.90
C GLU A 25 9.76 9.74 1.92
N LYS A 26 8.92 10.75 1.64
CA LYS A 26 7.79 11.10 2.51
C LYS A 26 6.80 9.93 2.65
N ILE A 27 6.51 9.20 1.56
CA ILE A 27 5.66 7.99 1.58
C ILE A 27 6.31 6.89 2.42
N ILE A 28 7.61 6.65 2.27
CA ILE A 28 8.35 5.65 3.05
C ILE A 28 8.27 5.96 4.54
N ILE A 29 8.58 7.20 4.92
CA ILE A 29 8.52 7.66 6.32
C ILE A 29 7.11 7.50 6.89
N ASN A 30 6.07 7.80 6.09
CA ASN A 30 4.69 7.60 6.51
C ASN A 30 4.35 6.11 6.72
N LEU A 31 4.73 5.24 5.79
CA LEU A 31 4.55 3.79 5.90
C LEU A 31 5.26 3.20 7.12
N GLU A 32 6.46 3.65 7.44
CA GLU A 32 7.24 3.15 8.58
C GLU A 32 6.47 3.33 9.90
N LYS A 33 5.72 4.43 10.05
CA LYS A 33 4.94 4.76 11.25
C LYS A 33 3.65 3.94 11.41
N ILE A 34 3.18 3.29 10.34
CA ILE A 34 1.91 2.56 10.37
C ILE A 34 2.13 1.15 10.90
N ASN A 35 1.54 0.82 12.04
CA ASN A 35 1.54 -0.53 12.61
C ASN A 35 0.26 -1.29 12.26
N ASN A 36 -0.87 -0.59 12.24
CA ASN A 36 -2.14 -1.12 11.80
C ASN A 36 -2.96 -0.03 11.10
N LEU A 37 -3.88 -0.46 10.27
CA LEU A 37 -4.86 0.43 9.63
C LEU A 37 -6.19 -0.28 9.47
N SER A 38 -7.28 0.44 9.69
CA SER A 38 -8.63 0.03 9.35
C SER A 38 -9.17 0.92 8.24
N PHE A 39 -9.98 0.35 7.36
CA PHE A 39 -10.51 1.07 6.20
C PHE A 39 -11.74 0.38 5.63
N ASP A 40 -12.53 1.14 4.88
CA ASP A 40 -13.53 0.62 3.97
C ASP A 40 -12.89 0.35 2.62
N PHE A 41 -13.36 -0.67 1.91
CA PHE A 41 -12.87 -0.98 0.57
C PHE A 41 -13.99 -1.17 -0.45
N LYS A 42 -13.64 -0.88 -1.71
CA LYS A 42 -14.36 -1.32 -2.90
C LYS A 42 -13.39 -2.09 -3.78
N GLN A 43 -13.70 -3.37 -4.01
CA GLN A 43 -12.92 -4.25 -4.88
C GLN A 43 -13.71 -4.58 -6.12
N THR A 44 -13.07 -4.48 -7.29
CA THR A 44 -13.68 -4.80 -8.57
C THR A 44 -12.90 -5.92 -9.25
N ILE A 45 -13.60 -6.97 -9.68
CA ILE A 45 -13.08 -8.12 -10.43
C ILE A 45 -14.08 -8.40 -11.56
N ASN A 46 -13.62 -8.40 -12.82
CA ASN A 46 -14.48 -8.70 -13.98
C ASN A 46 -15.81 -7.91 -13.96
N ASN A 47 -15.74 -6.59 -13.75
CA ASN A 47 -16.89 -5.67 -13.67
C ASN A 47 -17.86 -5.95 -12.51
N LYS A 48 -17.57 -6.90 -11.62
CA LYS A 48 -18.31 -7.11 -10.38
C LYS A 48 -17.62 -6.38 -9.24
N SER A 49 -18.37 -5.60 -8.48
CA SER A 49 -17.83 -4.89 -7.33
C SER A 49 -18.31 -5.51 -6.02
N GLU A 50 -17.40 -5.63 -5.09
CA GLU A 50 -17.67 -5.98 -3.69
C GLU A 50 -17.20 -4.84 -2.80
N ILE A 51 -17.92 -4.59 -1.73
CA ILE A 51 -17.59 -3.59 -0.70
C ILE A 51 -17.48 -4.26 0.66
N GLY A 52 -16.78 -3.63 1.56
CA GLY A 52 -16.63 -4.13 2.92
C GLY A 52 -15.66 -3.26 3.72
N ASN A 53 -15.22 -3.81 4.84
CA ASN A 53 -14.20 -3.18 5.68
C ASN A 53 -13.11 -4.18 6.03
N CYS A 54 -11.91 -3.65 6.23
CA CYS A 54 -10.74 -4.43 6.61
C CYS A 54 -9.97 -3.78 7.76
N ILE A 55 -9.28 -4.63 8.50
CA ILE A 55 -8.22 -4.22 9.42
C ILE A 55 -6.95 -4.96 9.00
N ILE A 56 -5.88 -4.23 8.73
CA ILE A 56 -4.53 -4.75 8.53
C ILE A 56 -3.73 -4.49 9.80
N LYS A 57 -3.03 -5.51 10.29
CA LYS A 57 -2.02 -5.40 11.33
C LYS A 57 -0.72 -5.96 10.79
N TYR A 58 0.24 -5.08 10.58
CA TYR A 58 1.56 -5.48 10.10
C TYR A 58 2.34 -6.26 11.18
N PRO A 59 3.14 -7.25 10.76
CA PRO A 59 3.22 -7.78 9.41
C PRO A 59 2.15 -8.85 9.12
N LYS A 60 1.69 -8.91 7.89
CA LYS A 60 1.00 -10.04 7.24
C LYS A 60 -0.35 -10.47 7.82
N LYS A 61 -0.95 -9.72 8.74
CA LYS A 61 -2.28 -10.03 9.29
C LYS A 61 -3.32 -9.13 8.65
N ILE A 62 -4.47 -9.71 8.29
CA ILE A 62 -5.62 -8.98 7.78
C ILE A 62 -6.90 -9.67 8.23
N PHE A 63 -7.92 -8.88 8.48
CA PHE A 63 -9.29 -9.33 8.70
C PHE A 63 -10.22 -8.44 7.90
N CYS A 64 -11.02 -9.02 7.01
CA CYS A 64 -12.00 -8.30 6.20
C CYS A 64 -13.38 -8.92 6.32
N THR A 65 -14.40 -8.09 6.35
CA THR A 65 -15.79 -8.46 6.21
C THR A 65 -16.36 -7.83 4.95
N TYR A 66 -17.09 -8.62 4.18
CA TYR A 66 -17.71 -8.19 2.92
C TYR A 66 -19.20 -7.94 3.15
N ALA A 67 -19.69 -6.80 2.66
CA ALA A 67 -21.09 -6.40 2.74
C ALA A 67 -21.90 -7.00 1.57
N ASN A 68 -21.76 -8.30 1.32
CA ASN A 68 -22.52 -9.01 0.30
C ASN A 68 -23.49 -10.02 0.93
N LEU A 69 -24.42 -10.54 0.11
CA LEU A 69 -25.40 -11.53 0.53
C LEU A 69 -24.76 -12.79 1.13
N ASN A 70 -23.57 -13.13 0.71
CA ASN A 70 -22.84 -14.32 1.16
C ASN A 70 -22.12 -14.12 2.50
N LYS A 71 -22.13 -12.93 3.06
CA LYS A 71 -21.41 -12.59 4.32
C LYS A 71 -20.00 -13.17 4.34
N LYS A 72 -19.25 -12.92 3.26
CA LYS A 72 -17.88 -13.40 3.09
C LYS A 72 -16.96 -12.76 4.13
N ILE A 73 -16.06 -13.55 4.67
CA ILE A 73 -14.97 -13.09 5.56
C ILE A 73 -13.66 -13.54 4.93
N MET A 74 -12.65 -12.68 5.01
CA MET A 74 -11.28 -13.01 4.64
C MET A 74 -10.36 -12.72 5.82
N VAL A 75 -9.53 -13.68 6.20
CA VAL A 75 -8.59 -13.52 7.33
C VAL A 75 -7.23 -14.12 7.00
N SER A 76 -6.17 -13.46 7.43
CA SER A 76 -4.82 -14.02 7.44
C SER A 76 -4.17 -13.90 8.80
N ASN A 77 -3.50 -14.96 9.22
CA ASN A 77 -2.64 -15.01 10.41
C ASN A 77 -1.14 -14.73 10.10
N GLY A 78 -0.82 -14.47 8.83
CA GLY A 78 0.54 -14.28 8.34
C GLY A 78 1.12 -15.49 7.60
N ILE A 79 0.52 -16.66 7.73
CA ILE A 79 0.92 -17.93 7.08
C ILE A 79 -0.13 -18.36 6.07
N SER A 80 -1.37 -18.42 6.51
CA SER A 80 -2.53 -18.84 5.70
C SER A 80 -3.48 -17.69 5.48
N LEU A 81 -4.10 -17.67 4.31
CA LEU A 81 -5.24 -16.84 3.97
C LEU A 81 -6.49 -17.72 3.93
N VAL A 82 -7.46 -17.40 4.76
CA VAL A 82 -8.74 -18.12 4.83
C VAL A 82 -9.84 -17.22 4.31
N ILE A 83 -10.64 -17.74 3.37
CA ILE A 83 -11.85 -17.09 2.88
C ILE A 83 -13.02 -17.97 3.28
N LYS A 84 -13.93 -17.43 4.09
CA LYS A 84 -15.12 -18.13 4.57
C LYS A 84 -16.36 -17.47 4.01
N ASN A 85 -17.27 -18.28 3.46
CA ASN A 85 -18.64 -17.89 3.16
C ASN A 85 -19.53 -18.38 4.32
N LYS A 86 -20.09 -17.44 5.08
CA LYS A 86 -20.90 -17.79 6.26
C LYS A 86 -22.23 -18.47 5.92
N ASN A 87 -22.83 -18.15 4.77
CA ASN A 87 -24.16 -18.66 4.42
C ASN A 87 -24.17 -20.16 4.08
N ILE A 88 -23.11 -20.65 3.47
CA ILE A 88 -23.00 -22.06 3.04
C ILE A 88 -21.99 -22.84 3.87
N ASN A 89 -21.45 -22.23 4.92
CA ASN A 89 -20.43 -22.80 5.80
C ASN A 89 -19.21 -23.37 5.09
N GLN A 90 -18.88 -22.83 3.89
CA GLN A 90 -17.71 -23.20 3.13
C GLN A 90 -16.55 -22.27 3.44
N TYR A 91 -15.34 -22.81 3.46
CA TYR A 91 -14.11 -22.02 3.59
C TYR A 91 -13.03 -22.60 2.68
N TYR A 92 -12.16 -21.69 2.23
CA TYR A 92 -10.99 -22.01 1.40
C TYR A 92 -9.75 -21.54 2.14
N VAL A 93 -8.72 -22.36 2.13
CA VAL A 93 -7.45 -22.07 2.79
C VAL A 93 -6.34 -22.02 1.73
N TYR A 94 -5.62 -20.90 1.67
CA TYR A 94 -4.51 -20.70 0.76
C TYR A 94 -3.24 -20.38 1.55
N PRO A 95 -2.06 -20.89 1.17
CA PRO A 95 -0.82 -20.36 1.69
C PRO A 95 -0.69 -18.87 1.33
N LEU A 96 -0.59 -17.98 2.32
CA LEU A 96 -0.54 -16.53 2.06
C LEU A 96 0.57 -16.16 1.06
N LYS A 97 1.76 -16.79 1.18
CA LYS A 97 2.92 -16.59 0.30
C LYS A 97 2.66 -16.89 -1.19
N LYS A 98 1.57 -17.58 -1.50
CA LYS A 98 1.14 -17.88 -2.87
C LYS A 98 0.10 -16.89 -3.38
N THR A 99 -0.10 -15.77 -2.73
CA THR A 99 -1.05 -14.72 -3.12
C THR A 99 -0.34 -13.39 -3.28
N ALA A 100 -0.80 -12.55 -4.20
CA ALA A 100 -0.31 -11.18 -4.36
C ALA A 100 -0.52 -10.34 -3.07
N LEU A 101 -1.55 -10.67 -2.29
CA LEU A 101 -1.85 -10.02 -1.01
C LEU A 101 -0.67 -10.12 -0.01
N ALA A 102 0.11 -11.21 -0.06
CA ALA A 102 1.29 -11.37 0.80
C ALA A 102 2.28 -10.21 0.68
N LEU A 103 2.43 -9.66 -0.52
CA LEU A 103 3.37 -8.58 -0.80
C LEU A 103 2.86 -7.24 -0.24
N ILE A 104 1.54 -7.01 -0.33
CA ILE A 104 0.88 -5.81 0.21
C ILE A 104 0.91 -5.82 1.75
N LEU A 105 0.75 -6.99 2.35
CA LEU A 105 0.75 -7.17 3.80
C LEU A 105 2.16 -7.21 4.43
N ASP A 106 3.22 -7.23 3.62
CA ASP A 106 4.60 -7.16 4.08
C ASP A 106 5.14 -5.74 3.96
N LYS A 107 4.94 -4.94 4.99
CA LYS A 107 5.39 -3.53 5.02
C LYS A 107 6.88 -3.37 4.73
N LYS A 108 7.74 -4.24 5.30
CA LYS A 108 9.19 -4.18 5.08
C LYS A 108 9.55 -4.44 3.62
N TYR A 109 8.90 -5.44 3.01
CA TYR A 109 9.04 -5.72 1.59
C TYR A 109 8.61 -4.53 0.74
N LEU A 110 7.41 -3.96 1.00
CA LEU A 110 6.91 -2.79 0.27
C LEU A 110 7.89 -1.61 0.31
N ILE A 111 8.36 -1.25 1.51
CA ILE A 111 9.31 -0.15 1.69
C ILE A 111 10.60 -0.42 0.89
N ASN A 112 11.12 -1.65 0.96
CA ASN A 112 12.32 -2.03 0.22
C ASN A 112 12.13 -1.92 -1.30
N GLN A 113 10.97 -2.33 -1.82
CA GLN A 113 10.64 -2.19 -3.24
C GLN A 113 10.51 -0.71 -3.64
N ILE A 114 9.76 0.08 -2.89
CA ILE A 114 9.53 1.51 -3.16
C ILE A 114 10.85 2.29 -3.19
N LYS A 115 11.82 1.97 -2.33
CA LYS A 115 13.16 2.61 -2.34
C LYS A 115 13.84 2.53 -3.71
N ASN A 116 13.67 1.41 -4.40
CA ASN A 116 14.36 1.09 -5.66
C ASN A 116 13.52 1.37 -6.92
N LEU A 117 12.28 1.82 -6.77
CA LEU A 117 11.37 2.06 -7.88
C LEU A 117 11.20 3.54 -8.18
N GLU A 118 10.94 3.85 -9.45
CA GLU A 118 10.46 5.16 -9.86
C GLU A 118 8.96 5.29 -9.60
N SER A 119 8.56 6.45 -9.11
CA SER A 119 7.15 6.77 -8.94
C SER A 119 6.54 7.38 -10.20
N ARG A 120 5.27 7.09 -10.46
CA ARG A 120 4.47 7.76 -11.47
C ARG A 120 3.37 8.56 -10.81
N ILE A 121 3.12 9.75 -11.30
CA ILE A 121 1.98 10.57 -10.87
C ILE A 121 0.81 10.28 -11.79
N ILE A 122 -0.33 9.91 -11.22
CA ILE A 122 -1.57 9.61 -11.92
C ILE A 122 -2.60 10.68 -11.54
N ASP A 123 -3.20 11.33 -12.55
CA ASP A 123 -4.24 12.35 -12.42
C ASP A 123 -3.86 13.47 -11.42
N GLU A 124 -2.57 13.81 -11.33
CA GLU A 124 -2.00 14.77 -10.38
C GLU A 124 -2.34 14.50 -8.90
N LYS A 125 -3.05 13.42 -8.63
CA LYS A 125 -3.62 13.05 -7.33
C LYS A 125 -2.93 11.87 -6.68
N TYR A 126 -2.51 10.87 -7.45
CA TYR A 126 -1.97 9.62 -6.92
C TYR A 126 -0.51 9.44 -7.26
N VAL A 127 0.23 8.86 -6.32
CA VAL A 127 1.59 8.38 -6.52
C VAL A 127 1.52 6.86 -6.69
N ASN A 128 1.93 6.37 -7.85
CA ASN A 128 1.89 4.96 -8.17
C ASN A 128 3.31 4.36 -8.20
N PHE A 129 3.44 3.17 -7.63
CA PHE A 129 4.60 2.31 -7.79
C PHE A 129 4.18 0.99 -8.40
N LYS A 130 4.90 0.55 -9.43
CA LYS A 130 4.70 -0.74 -10.08
C LYS A 130 5.75 -1.72 -9.56
N ILE A 131 5.32 -2.71 -8.80
CA ILE A 131 6.15 -3.78 -8.27
C ILE A 131 5.99 -5.01 -9.17
N ILE A 132 7.10 -5.57 -9.63
CA ILE A 132 7.14 -6.82 -10.36
C ILE A 132 7.90 -7.83 -9.51
N ASP A 133 7.21 -8.82 -8.98
CA ASP A 133 7.80 -9.97 -8.32
C ASP A 133 7.50 -11.22 -9.16
N LYS A 134 8.41 -12.14 -9.20
CA LYS A 134 8.50 -13.37 -10.03
C LYS A 134 7.18 -13.88 -10.66
N LYS A 135 6.05 -13.71 -9.97
CA LYS A 135 4.73 -14.21 -10.37
C LYS A 135 3.64 -13.13 -10.39
N TYR A 136 3.89 -11.98 -9.82
CA TYR A 136 2.86 -10.97 -9.61
C TYR A 136 3.32 -9.61 -10.09
N GLU A 137 2.42 -8.93 -10.76
CA GLU A 137 2.50 -7.50 -11.01
C GLU A 137 1.52 -6.79 -10.07
N ILE A 138 2.02 -5.83 -9.30
CA ILE A 138 1.23 -5.07 -8.34
C ILE A 138 1.43 -3.59 -8.62
N ASN A 139 0.36 -2.88 -8.86
CA ASN A 139 0.37 -1.43 -8.85
C ASN A 139 -0.18 -0.95 -7.49
N ILE A 140 0.60 -0.15 -6.76
CA ILE A 140 0.21 0.40 -5.47
C ILE A 140 0.05 1.91 -5.62
N PHE A 141 -1.01 2.45 -5.03
CA PHE A 141 -1.39 3.85 -5.14
C PHE A 141 -1.42 4.50 -3.77
N PHE A 142 -0.75 5.64 -3.66
CA PHE A 142 -0.78 6.51 -2.50
C PHE A 142 -1.42 7.85 -2.88
N ASP A 143 -2.19 8.43 -1.98
CA ASP A 143 -2.67 9.79 -2.14
C ASP A 143 -1.50 10.77 -2.00
N LYS A 144 -1.36 11.68 -2.97
CA LYS A 144 -0.23 12.62 -3.04
C LYS A 144 -0.22 13.63 -1.87
N LYS A 145 -1.38 13.95 -1.31
CA LYS A 145 -1.51 14.93 -0.23
C LYS A 145 -1.33 14.29 1.15
N SER A 146 -2.09 13.22 1.42
CA SER A 146 -2.05 12.53 2.71
C SER A 146 -0.93 11.52 2.84
N LEU A 147 -0.32 11.09 1.72
CA LEU A 147 0.71 10.05 1.62
C LEU A 147 0.22 8.66 2.08
N ASN A 148 -1.07 8.50 2.29
CA ASN A 148 -1.66 7.24 2.70
C ASN A 148 -1.86 6.31 1.51
N LEU A 149 -1.75 5.00 1.76
CA LEU A 149 -2.17 3.97 0.82
C LEU A 149 -3.67 4.15 0.52
N VAL A 150 -4.04 4.24 -0.75
CA VAL A 150 -5.44 4.41 -1.18
C VAL A 150 -5.92 3.29 -2.09
N GLY A 151 -5.07 2.35 -2.43
CA GLY A 151 -5.49 1.20 -3.20
C GLY A 151 -4.33 0.44 -3.84
N TRP A 152 -4.70 -0.65 -4.47
CA TRP A 152 -3.78 -1.49 -5.23
C TRP A 152 -4.51 -2.21 -6.35
N GLN A 153 -3.74 -2.64 -7.32
CA GLN A 153 -4.18 -3.44 -8.44
C GLN A 153 -3.29 -4.66 -8.54
N THR A 154 -3.90 -5.83 -8.65
CA THR A 154 -3.21 -7.12 -8.77
C THR A 154 -3.93 -7.99 -9.79
N GLU A 155 -3.43 -9.20 -9.99
CA GLU A 155 -4.14 -10.27 -10.67
C GLU A 155 -4.49 -11.37 -9.67
N ASP A 156 -5.66 -11.99 -9.85
CA ASP A 156 -6.04 -13.19 -9.12
C ASP A 156 -5.39 -14.46 -9.72
N ILE A 157 -5.68 -15.61 -9.14
CA ILE A 157 -5.14 -16.90 -9.62
C ILE A 157 -5.62 -17.30 -11.02
N TYR A 158 -6.66 -16.65 -11.53
CA TYR A 158 -7.23 -16.84 -12.88
C TYR A 158 -6.78 -15.75 -13.85
N GLN A 159 -5.81 -14.89 -13.45
CA GLN A 159 -5.32 -13.76 -14.23
C GLN A 159 -6.37 -12.66 -14.46
N ASN A 160 -7.41 -12.62 -13.64
CA ASN A 160 -8.36 -11.52 -13.67
C ASN A 160 -7.77 -10.32 -12.94
N LEU A 161 -7.98 -9.14 -13.52
CA LEU A 161 -7.60 -7.89 -12.92
C LEU A 161 -8.45 -7.63 -11.67
N VAL A 162 -7.78 -7.44 -10.55
CA VAL A 162 -8.38 -7.10 -9.24
C VAL A 162 -7.96 -5.69 -8.87
N ILE A 163 -8.91 -4.78 -8.78
CA ILE A 163 -8.68 -3.40 -8.36
C ILE A 163 -9.33 -3.20 -7.00
N THR A 164 -8.55 -2.78 -6.01
CA THR A 164 -9.04 -2.48 -4.67
C THR A 164 -8.77 -1.01 -4.35
N PHE A 165 -9.81 -0.24 -4.11
CA PHE A 165 -9.73 1.12 -3.55
C PHE A 165 -10.11 1.09 -2.09
N ILE A 166 -9.41 1.88 -1.26
CA ILE A 166 -9.66 2.00 0.16
C ILE A 166 -9.99 3.45 0.53
N SER A 167 -10.86 3.60 1.52
CA SER A 167 -11.36 4.88 2.02
C SER A 167 -11.58 4.82 3.53
N ASN A 168 -11.93 5.96 4.15
CA ASN A 168 -12.18 6.05 5.59
C ASN A 168 -11.04 5.44 6.44
N ILE A 169 -9.81 5.73 6.03
CA ILE A 169 -8.60 5.14 6.59
C ILE A 169 -8.36 5.69 7.99
N LYS A 170 -8.19 4.79 8.95
CA LYS A 170 -7.78 5.09 10.33
C LYS A 170 -6.49 4.35 10.63
N LEU A 171 -5.49 5.07 11.13
CA LEU A 171 -4.16 4.54 11.36
C LEU A 171 -3.92 4.34 12.87
N ASN A 172 -3.22 3.25 13.22
CA ASN A 172 -2.69 2.99 14.57
C ASN A 172 -3.75 3.07 15.69
N GLN A 173 -4.92 2.50 15.44
CA GLN A 173 -6.00 2.38 16.42
C GLN A 173 -6.04 1.02 17.09
#